data_b0ac0eef182b9dc285e46a0a1846e5e0
#
_entry.id   b0ac0eef182b9dc285e46a0a1846e5e0
#
_cell.length_a   1.000
_cell.length_b   1.000
_cell.length_c   1.000
_cell.angle_alpha   90.00
_cell.angle_beta   90.00
_cell.angle_gamma   90.00
#
_symmetry.space_group_name_H-M   'P 1'
#
loop_
_entity.id
_entity.type
_entity.pdbx_description
1 polymer ?
#
loop_
_entity_poly.entity_id
_entity_poly.type
_entity_poly.pdbx_seq_one_letter_code
_entity_poly.pdbx_strand_id
1 'polypeptide(L)'
;MPLHVFEPRYRLMLSRCAGSDPAFGVVLTRSGGEVGDEAEIHETGTAARILEQVVLPDGRSNMLVRGTQRFRVLASDWNQSYMMATVEWCDAPDTSGASAELIDSVGEIRNLLNRYLSAYSQATGQPARFRDFGDDPVAFAWAVATTLPMPLESRQRVLEATPPHELLAVLAETVRHETALLIKTGAYAFLPGNPGARFSRN
;
A
#
# COMPACT_ATOMS: atom_id res chain seq x y z
N MET A 1 -7.56 -5.96 -1.01
CA MET A 1 -7.86 -4.83 -1.91
C MET A 1 -8.76 -5.33 -3.03
N PRO A 2 -9.94 -4.71 -3.28
CA PRO A 2 -10.76 -5.04 -4.44
C PRO A 2 -10.16 -4.45 -5.70
N LEU A 3 -10.21 -5.22 -6.81
CA LEU A 3 -9.78 -4.81 -8.14
C LEU A 3 -10.85 -5.17 -9.16
N HIS A 4 -11.00 -4.31 -10.17
CA HIS A 4 -11.82 -4.56 -11.35
C HIS A 4 -10.92 -4.60 -12.59
N VAL A 5 -10.76 -5.78 -13.19
CA VAL A 5 -9.89 -6.01 -14.33
C VAL A 5 -10.72 -6.09 -15.60
N PHE A 6 -10.56 -5.10 -16.47
CA PHE A 6 -11.32 -4.96 -17.72
C PHE A 6 -10.42 -4.94 -18.96
N GLU A 7 -9.15 -4.52 -18.84
CA GLU A 7 -8.24 -4.42 -19.97
C GLU A 7 -7.83 -5.80 -20.50
N PRO A 8 -7.79 -6.02 -21.83
CA PRO A 8 -7.44 -7.31 -22.44
C PRO A 8 -6.07 -7.83 -21.98
N ARG A 9 -5.07 -6.94 -21.84
CA ARG A 9 -3.72 -7.30 -21.40
C ARG A 9 -3.69 -7.90 -20.00
N TYR A 10 -4.44 -7.33 -19.05
CA TYR A 10 -4.50 -7.83 -17.67
C TYR A 10 -5.40 -9.06 -17.56
N ARG A 11 -6.43 -9.19 -18.41
CA ARG A 11 -7.21 -10.43 -18.52
C ARG A 11 -6.33 -11.60 -18.98
N LEU A 12 -5.44 -11.35 -19.96
CA LEU A 12 -4.46 -12.33 -20.39
C LEU A 12 -3.47 -12.69 -19.28
N MET A 13 -2.93 -11.69 -18.57
CA MET A 13 -2.07 -11.90 -17.41
C MET A 13 -2.75 -12.83 -16.39
N LEU A 14 -3.98 -12.54 -15.99
CA LEU A 14 -4.72 -13.34 -15.02
C LEU A 14 -4.95 -14.77 -15.49
N SER A 15 -5.23 -15.01 -16.78
CA SER A 15 -5.39 -16.37 -17.30
C SER A 15 -4.09 -17.20 -17.18
N ARG A 16 -2.93 -16.55 -17.14
CA ARG A 16 -1.62 -17.18 -16.94
C ARG A 16 -1.22 -17.32 -15.47
N CYS A 17 -1.80 -16.50 -14.59
CA CYS A 17 -1.61 -16.63 -13.13
C CYS A 17 -2.42 -17.78 -12.53
N ALA A 18 -3.20 -18.54 -13.35
CA ALA A 18 -3.99 -19.65 -12.86
C ALA A 18 -3.07 -20.78 -12.36
N GLY A 19 -3.25 -21.18 -11.11
CA GLY A 19 -2.46 -22.23 -10.45
C GLY A 19 -2.89 -22.40 -9.00
N SER A 20 -2.11 -23.18 -8.23
CA SER A 20 -2.40 -23.44 -6.81
C SER A 20 -2.22 -22.23 -5.91
N ASP A 21 -1.45 -21.23 -6.35
CA ASP A 21 -1.16 -19.98 -5.62
C ASP A 21 -1.11 -18.79 -6.60
N PRO A 22 -2.27 -18.34 -7.11
CA PRO A 22 -2.31 -17.30 -8.12
C PRO A 22 -1.92 -15.95 -7.53
N ALA A 23 -0.83 -15.38 -8.08
CA ALA A 23 -0.31 -14.08 -7.65
C ALA A 23 0.27 -13.30 -8.83
N PHE A 24 0.33 -11.97 -8.70
CA PHE A 24 0.99 -11.05 -9.63
C PHE A 24 1.67 -9.91 -8.87
N GLY A 25 2.64 -9.26 -9.51
CA GLY A 25 3.33 -8.10 -8.94
C GLY A 25 2.51 -6.83 -9.10
N VAL A 26 2.55 -5.96 -8.10
CA VAL A 26 2.01 -4.60 -8.15
C VAL A 26 3.15 -3.63 -7.84
N VAL A 27 3.39 -2.69 -8.75
CA VAL A 27 4.38 -1.61 -8.61
C VAL A 27 3.72 -0.26 -8.85
N LEU A 28 4.22 0.79 -8.22
CA LEU A 28 3.77 2.14 -8.48
C LEU A 28 4.51 2.71 -9.69
N THR A 29 3.80 3.36 -10.61
CA THR A 29 4.38 4.11 -11.72
C THR A 29 4.84 5.49 -11.22
N ARG A 30 6.07 5.89 -11.56
CA ARG A 30 6.64 7.22 -11.23
C ARG A 30 6.18 8.27 -12.23
N SER A 31 6.32 7.95 -13.52
CA SER A 31 5.97 8.86 -14.61
C SER A 31 5.66 8.06 -15.87
N GLY A 32 5.07 8.73 -16.85
CA GLY A 32 4.70 8.11 -18.13
C GLY A 32 3.27 7.58 -18.15
N GLY A 33 2.84 7.14 -19.33
CA GLY A 33 1.54 6.48 -19.50
C GLY A 33 1.59 5.06 -18.96
N GLU A 34 0.43 4.50 -18.67
CA GLU A 34 0.31 3.10 -18.25
C GLU A 34 0.65 2.08 -19.34
N VAL A 35 0.98 2.54 -20.52
CA VAL A 35 1.13 1.73 -21.73
C VAL A 35 2.42 2.09 -22.45
N GLY A 36 3.31 1.12 -22.58
CA GLY A 36 4.52 1.17 -23.42
C GLY A 36 5.83 1.09 -22.62
N ASP A 37 6.93 1.04 -23.37
CA ASP A 37 8.31 0.91 -22.87
C ASP A 37 8.82 2.12 -22.06
N GLU A 38 8.02 3.19 -21.95
CA GLU A 38 8.42 4.46 -21.35
C GLU A 38 7.88 4.66 -19.91
N ALA A 39 7.14 3.70 -19.37
CA ALA A 39 6.63 3.83 -18.02
C ALA A 39 7.76 3.62 -16.99
N GLU A 40 8.18 4.69 -16.35
CA GLU A 40 9.09 4.58 -15.20
C GLU A 40 8.33 4.06 -13.98
N ILE A 41 8.84 3.00 -13.38
CA ILE A 41 8.26 2.38 -12.20
C ILE A 41 9.14 2.57 -10.97
N HIS A 42 8.55 2.47 -9.79
CA HIS A 42 9.31 2.24 -8.57
C HIS A 42 9.87 0.81 -8.56
N GLU A 43 11.09 0.67 -8.05
CA GLU A 43 11.73 -0.66 -7.99
C GLU A 43 11.09 -1.57 -6.95
N THR A 44 10.58 -1.02 -5.86
CA THR A 44 9.94 -1.81 -4.80
C THR A 44 8.45 -1.96 -5.07
N GLY A 45 8.02 -3.22 -5.11
CA GLY A 45 6.62 -3.61 -5.28
C GLY A 45 6.16 -4.64 -4.27
N THR A 46 4.92 -5.09 -4.44
CA THR A 46 4.28 -6.09 -3.58
C THR A 46 3.64 -7.18 -4.42
N ALA A 47 3.90 -8.44 -4.09
CA ALA A 47 3.16 -9.57 -4.64
C ALA A 47 1.72 -9.56 -4.10
N ALA A 48 0.77 -9.59 -5.01
CA ALA A 48 -0.66 -9.63 -4.71
C ALA A 48 -1.21 -11.03 -5.00
N ARG A 49 -1.58 -11.75 -3.95
CA ARG A 49 -2.25 -13.05 -4.05
C ARG A 49 -3.73 -12.84 -4.30
N ILE A 50 -4.29 -13.57 -5.26
CA ILE A 50 -5.72 -13.57 -5.54
C ILE A 50 -6.43 -14.44 -4.50
N LEU A 51 -7.33 -13.84 -3.72
CA LEU A 51 -8.14 -14.55 -2.72
C LEU A 51 -9.46 -15.02 -3.32
N GLU A 52 -10.08 -14.17 -4.12
CA GLU A 52 -11.38 -14.43 -4.77
C GLU A 52 -11.35 -13.79 -6.15
N GLN A 53 -11.98 -14.45 -7.12
CA GLN A 53 -12.17 -13.93 -8.47
C GLN A 53 -13.55 -14.32 -8.99
N VAL A 54 -14.27 -13.32 -9.50
CA VAL A 54 -15.54 -13.50 -10.20
C VAL A 54 -15.37 -13.01 -11.62
N VAL A 55 -15.43 -13.94 -12.59
CA VAL A 55 -15.38 -13.59 -14.00
C VAL A 55 -16.80 -13.25 -14.46
N LEU A 56 -16.94 -12.08 -15.10
CA LEU A 56 -18.20 -11.59 -15.63
C LEU A 56 -18.46 -12.17 -17.04
N PRO A 57 -19.72 -12.16 -17.53
CA PRO A 57 -20.06 -12.71 -18.85
C PRO A 57 -19.30 -12.08 -20.02
N ASP A 58 -18.86 -10.82 -19.89
CA ASP A 58 -18.05 -10.10 -20.88
C ASP A 58 -16.54 -10.36 -20.74
N GLY A 59 -16.15 -11.23 -19.80
CA GLY A 59 -14.80 -11.63 -19.53
C GLY A 59 -14.00 -10.64 -18.66
N ARG A 60 -14.60 -9.57 -18.15
CA ARG A 60 -14.02 -8.75 -17.08
C ARG A 60 -14.01 -9.56 -15.79
N SER A 61 -13.19 -9.16 -14.84
CA SER A 61 -13.11 -9.83 -13.54
C SER A 61 -13.16 -8.85 -12.38
N ASN A 62 -13.96 -9.18 -11.39
CA ASN A 62 -13.88 -8.59 -10.06
C ASN A 62 -13.06 -9.53 -9.19
N MET A 63 -12.09 -9.00 -8.44
CA MET A 63 -11.26 -9.82 -7.58
C MET A 63 -10.97 -9.14 -6.25
N LEU A 64 -10.70 -9.98 -5.26
CA LEU A 64 -10.14 -9.57 -3.98
C LEU A 64 -8.71 -10.08 -3.91
N VAL A 65 -7.75 -9.17 -3.71
CA VAL A 65 -6.33 -9.53 -3.59
C VAL A 65 -5.78 -9.11 -2.23
N ARG A 66 -4.72 -9.80 -1.79
CA ARG A 66 -3.97 -9.48 -0.59
C ARG A 66 -2.48 -9.39 -0.91
N GLY A 67 -1.84 -8.29 -0.49
CA GLY A 67 -0.38 -8.19 -0.50
C GLY A 67 0.22 -9.26 0.42
N THR A 68 1.26 -9.93 -0.05
CA THR A 68 1.91 -11.03 0.69
C THR A 68 3.35 -10.72 1.03
N GLN A 69 4.17 -10.39 0.04
CA GLN A 69 5.58 -10.15 0.22
C GLN A 69 6.05 -8.99 -0.66
N ARG A 70 7.00 -8.22 -0.17
CA ARG A 70 7.68 -7.18 -0.94
C ARG A 70 8.72 -7.81 -1.85
N PHE A 71 8.96 -7.15 -2.97
CA PHE A 71 10.04 -7.49 -3.88
C PHE A 71 10.72 -6.24 -4.43
N ARG A 72 11.95 -6.40 -4.93
CA ARG A 72 12.65 -5.40 -5.74
C ARG A 72 12.70 -5.87 -7.18
N VAL A 73 12.39 -5.00 -8.10
CA VAL A 73 12.52 -5.22 -9.55
C VAL A 73 14.01 -5.10 -9.90
N LEU A 74 14.57 -6.16 -10.48
CA LEU A 74 15.95 -6.18 -10.99
C LEU A 74 16.01 -5.87 -12.48
N ALA A 75 15.01 -6.32 -13.24
CA ALA A 75 14.86 -6.06 -14.65
C ALA A 75 13.40 -6.20 -15.05
N SER A 76 12.98 -5.47 -16.04
CA SER A 76 11.63 -5.57 -16.61
C SER A 76 11.67 -5.61 -18.13
N ASP A 77 10.68 -6.25 -18.75
CA ASP A 77 10.48 -6.28 -20.18
C ASP A 77 9.00 -6.23 -20.56
N TRP A 78 8.75 -5.86 -21.82
CA TRP A 78 7.43 -5.76 -22.43
C TRP A 78 7.23 -6.76 -23.57
N ASN A 79 7.91 -7.92 -23.51
CA ASN A 79 7.77 -8.98 -24.50
C ASN A 79 6.35 -9.57 -24.55
N GLN A 80 5.55 -9.26 -23.56
CA GLN A 80 4.12 -9.55 -23.51
C GLN A 80 3.31 -8.25 -23.63
N SER A 81 2.00 -8.35 -23.74
CA SER A 81 1.11 -7.19 -23.70
C SER A 81 0.99 -6.51 -22.31
N TYR A 82 1.67 -7.05 -21.33
CA TYR A 82 1.84 -6.52 -19.98
C TYR A 82 3.30 -6.68 -19.55
N MET A 83 3.73 -5.89 -18.58
CA MET A 83 5.09 -5.91 -18.07
C MET A 83 5.38 -7.25 -17.36
N MET A 84 6.50 -7.85 -17.72
CA MET A 84 7.14 -8.94 -16.97
C MET A 84 8.36 -8.39 -16.23
N ALA A 85 8.67 -8.94 -15.07
CA ALA A 85 9.83 -8.51 -14.30
C ALA A 85 10.56 -9.70 -13.66
N THR A 86 11.89 -9.59 -13.64
CA THR A 86 12.72 -10.39 -12.73
C THR A 86 12.82 -9.66 -11.41
N VAL A 87 12.51 -10.36 -10.33
CA VAL A 87 12.44 -9.74 -9.01
C VAL A 87 13.32 -10.48 -7.99
N GLU A 88 13.79 -9.71 -7.01
CA GLU A 88 14.41 -10.22 -5.79
C GLU A 88 13.40 -10.07 -4.65
N TRP A 89 13.17 -11.13 -3.90
CA TRP A 89 12.27 -11.08 -2.75
C TRP A 89 12.94 -10.34 -1.60
N CYS A 90 12.21 -9.39 -1.02
CA CYS A 90 12.66 -8.74 0.20
C CYS A 90 12.39 -9.67 1.39
N ASP A 91 13.39 -9.85 2.24
CA ASP A 91 13.24 -10.61 3.48
C ASP A 91 12.20 -9.94 4.40
N ALA A 92 11.51 -10.78 5.16
CA ALA A 92 10.71 -10.27 6.27
C ALA A 92 11.67 -9.64 7.30
N PRO A 93 11.38 -8.43 7.80
CA PRO A 93 12.22 -7.85 8.83
C PRO A 93 12.28 -8.77 10.06
N ASP A 94 13.49 -9.01 10.56
CA ASP A 94 13.65 -9.76 11.81
C ASP A 94 13.15 -8.92 12.98
N THR A 95 12.13 -9.41 13.65
CA THR A 95 11.51 -8.79 14.83
C THR A 95 11.88 -9.52 16.13
N SER A 96 12.72 -10.58 16.05
CA SER A 96 13.17 -11.31 17.20
C SER A 96 14.11 -10.43 18.04
N GLY A 97 13.60 -9.86 19.12
CA GLY A 97 14.34 -8.98 20.01
C GLY A 97 14.16 -7.50 19.66
N ALA A 98 12.92 -7.04 19.60
CA ALA A 98 12.64 -5.60 19.44
C ALA A 98 13.46 -4.80 20.48
N SER A 99 14.37 -3.94 19.98
CA SER A 99 15.16 -3.08 20.85
C SER A 99 14.26 -2.07 21.58
N ALA A 100 14.73 -1.56 22.72
CA ALA A 100 14.01 -0.52 23.46
C ALA A 100 13.69 0.68 22.55
N GLU A 101 14.57 1.03 21.61
CA GLU A 101 14.40 2.11 20.63
C GLU A 101 13.21 1.86 19.69
N LEU A 102 13.00 0.62 19.24
CA LEU A 102 11.84 0.29 18.39
C LEU A 102 10.53 0.39 19.18
N ILE A 103 10.54 -0.01 20.45
CA ILE A 103 9.37 0.10 21.35
C ILE A 103 9.04 1.57 21.60
N ASP A 104 10.03 2.41 21.84
CA ASP A 104 9.86 3.85 22.04
C ASP A 104 9.30 4.51 20.76
N SER A 105 9.79 4.11 19.59
CA SER A 105 9.29 4.58 18.30
C SER A 105 7.81 4.21 18.08
N VAL A 106 7.40 3.00 18.44
CA VAL A 106 5.99 2.59 18.41
C VAL A 106 5.15 3.47 19.36
N GLY A 107 5.66 3.75 20.57
CA GLY A 107 5.00 4.65 21.52
C GLY A 107 4.81 6.05 20.95
N GLU A 108 5.83 6.61 20.28
CA GLU A 108 5.73 7.90 19.61
C GLU A 108 4.64 7.89 18.51
N ILE A 109 4.63 6.86 17.65
CA ILE A 109 3.65 6.74 16.57
C ILE A 109 2.23 6.61 17.16
N ARG A 110 2.02 5.87 18.24
CA ARG A 110 0.73 5.78 18.92
C ARG A 110 0.25 7.17 19.39
N ASN A 111 1.14 7.99 19.94
CA ASN A 111 0.83 9.36 20.33
C ASN A 111 0.47 10.25 19.13
N LEU A 112 1.20 10.14 18.03
CA LEU A 112 0.91 10.85 16.77
C LEU A 112 -0.45 10.44 16.20
N LEU A 113 -0.76 9.15 16.19
CA LEU A 113 -2.06 8.65 15.75
C LEU A 113 -3.21 9.17 16.60
N ASN A 114 -3.06 9.24 17.92
CA ASN A 114 -4.08 9.83 18.80
C ASN A 114 -4.33 11.31 18.47
N ARG A 115 -3.27 12.05 18.15
CA ARG A 115 -3.40 13.46 17.69
C ARG A 115 -4.11 13.55 16.34
N TYR A 116 -3.76 12.67 15.40
CA TYR A 116 -4.45 12.56 14.09
C TYR A 116 -5.94 12.28 14.26
N LEU A 117 -6.30 11.29 15.09
CA LEU A 117 -7.70 10.93 15.35
C LEU A 117 -8.48 12.07 16.02
N SER A 118 -7.84 12.80 16.93
CA SER A 118 -8.47 13.96 17.56
C SER A 118 -8.75 15.07 16.54
N ALA A 119 -7.77 15.37 15.67
CA ALA A 119 -7.94 16.33 14.59
C ALA A 119 -9.02 15.87 13.58
N TYR A 120 -9.03 14.59 13.24
CA TYR A 120 -10.05 14.01 12.38
C TYR A 120 -11.46 14.12 12.98
N SER A 121 -11.62 13.75 14.24
CA SER A 121 -12.90 13.83 14.93
C SER A 121 -13.41 15.27 15.02
N GLN A 122 -12.52 16.24 15.22
CA GLN A 122 -12.86 17.67 15.21
C GLN A 122 -13.30 18.15 13.83
N ALA A 123 -12.60 17.72 12.76
CA ALA A 123 -12.89 18.13 11.40
C ALA A 123 -14.18 17.51 10.84
N THR A 124 -14.52 16.28 11.26
CA THR A 124 -15.65 15.53 10.69
C THR A 124 -16.88 15.48 11.59
N GLY A 125 -16.73 15.76 12.88
CA GLY A 125 -17.75 15.51 13.88
C GLY A 125 -17.99 14.03 14.19
N GLN A 126 -17.17 13.12 13.63
CA GLN A 126 -17.31 11.67 13.81
C GLN A 126 -16.21 11.13 14.72
N PRO A 127 -16.54 10.30 15.73
CA PRO A 127 -15.54 9.66 16.54
C PRO A 127 -14.76 8.64 15.71
N ALA A 128 -13.44 8.75 15.73
CA ALA A 128 -12.55 7.81 15.08
C ALA A 128 -11.68 7.11 16.11
N ARG A 129 -11.41 5.82 15.88
CA ARG A 129 -10.52 5.00 16.71
C ARG A 129 -9.68 4.11 15.84
N PHE A 130 -8.40 3.99 16.16
CA PHE A 130 -7.59 2.92 15.61
C PHE A 130 -7.86 1.62 16.37
N ARG A 131 -7.78 0.53 15.63
CA ARG A 131 -7.73 -0.81 16.20
C ARG A 131 -6.42 -0.97 16.97
N ASP A 132 -6.41 -1.78 18.01
CA ASP A 132 -5.14 -2.22 18.60
C ASP A 132 -4.44 -3.16 17.62
N PHE A 133 -3.19 -2.85 17.28
CA PHE A 133 -2.39 -3.59 16.32
C PHE A 133 -1.33 -4.49 16.97
N GLY A 134 -1.39 -4.68 18.29
CA GLY A 134 -0.42 -5.49 19.04
C GLY A 134 0.92 -4.78 19.26
N ASP A 135 1.90 -5.55 19.74
CA ASP A 135 3.18 -5.03 20.25
C ASP A 135 4.37 -5.30 19.28
N ASP A 136 4.17 -6.07 18.22
CA ASP A 136 5.21 -6.26 17.20
C ASP A 136 5.40 -4.95 16.41
N PRO A 137 6.59 -4.32 16.45
CA PRO A 137 6.82 -3.01 15.85
C PRO A 137 6.58 -2.99 14.33
N VAL A 138 6.93 -4.06 13.63
CA VAL A 138 6.80 -4.14 12.18
C VAL A 138 5.36 -4.41 11.78
N ALA A 139 4.69 -5.36 12.45
CA ALA A 139 3.27 -5.62 12.24
C ALA A 139 2.43 -4.37 12.53
N PHE A 140 2.75 -3.65 13.62
CA PHE A 140 2.14 -2.36 13.96
C PHE A 140 2.33 -1.33 12.82
N ALA A 141 3.57 -1.16 12.33
CA ALA A 141 3.86 -0.19 11.27
C ALA A 141 3.05 -0.48 10.00
N TRP A 142 3.00 -1.73 9.55
CA TRP A 142 2.22 -2.13 8.38
C TRP A 142 0.71 -1.94 8.58
N ALA A 143 0.22 -2.26 9.76
CA ALA A 143 -1.21 -2.08 10.09
C ALA A 143 -1.59 -0.60 10.07
N VAL A 144 -0.75 0.29 10.60
CA VAL A 144 -0.95 1.74 10.50
C VAL A 144 -0.89 2.21 9.06
N ALA A 145 0.15 1.81 8.31
CA ALA A 145 0.34 2.21 6.91
C ALA A 145 -0.82 1.80 5.99
N THR A 146 -1.45 0.66 6.25
CA THR A 146 -2.61 0.19 5.48
C THR A 146 -3.91 0.89 5.85
N THR A 147 -4.00 1.41 7.08
CA THR A 147 -5.23 2.00 7.61
C THR A 147 -5.25 3.52 7.45
N LEU A 148 -4.10 4.18 7.59
CA LEU A 148 -4.00 5.63 7.48
C LEU A 148 -4.20 6.08 6.03
N PRO A 149 -5.13 7.01 5.77
CA PRO A 149 -5.23 7.64 4.45
C PRO A 149 -3.98 8.49 4.21
N MET A 150 -3.25 8.17 3.15
CA MET A 150 -2.06 8.90 2.75
C MET A 150 -1.89 8.87 1.23
N PRO A 151 -1.19 9.86 0.63
CA PRO A 151 -0.85 9.87 -0.79
C PRO A 151 -0.07 8.61 -1.23
N LEU A 152 -0.14 8.30 -2.52
CA LEU A 152 0.55 7.12 -3.08
C LEU A 152 2.07 7.19 -2.87
N GLU A 153 2.66 8.36 -3.03
CA GLU A 153 4.09 8.61 -2.80
C GLU A 153 4.49 8.34 -1.35
N SER A 154 3.66 8.76 -0.39
CA SER A 154 3.90 8.48 1.03
C SER A 154 3.79 6.98 1.33
N ARG A 155 2.81 6.30 0.72
CA ARG A 155 2.69 4.84 0.83
C ARG A 155 3.89 4.12 0.24
N GLN A 156 4.40 4.60 -0.90
CA GLN A 156 5.56 4.05 -1.55
C GLN A 156 6.82 4.23 -0.69
N ARG A 157 7.04 5.40 -0.11
CA ARG A 157 8.15 5.64 0.83
C ARG A 157 8.11 4.67 2.02
N VAL A 158 6.93 4.44 2.60
CA VAL A 158 6.74 3.46 3.68
C VAL A 158 7.02 2.04 3.18
N LEU A 159 6.59 1.70 1.94
CA LEU A 159 6.84 0.38 1.34
C LEU A 159 8.34 0.13 1.11
N GLU A 160 9.09 1.15 0.72
CA GLU A 160 10.53 1.08 0.42
C GLU A 160 11.41 1.03 1.69
N ALA A 161 10.91 1.57 2.79
CA ALA A 161 11.68 1.68 4.02
C ALA A 161 12.08 0.30 4.58
N THR A 162 13.35 0.13 4.78
CA THR A 162 14.03 -1.05 5.36
C THR A 162 15.34 -0.58 5.98
N PRO A 163 15.71 -0.90 7.15
CA PRO A 163 15.21 -1.87 8.15
C PRO A 163 14.07 -1.32 9.05
N PRO A 164 13.65 -2.05 10.10
CA PRO A 164 12.51 -1.69 10.95
C PRO A 164 12.54 -0.28 11.54
N HIS A 165 13.71 0.22 11.94
CA HIS A 165 13.84 1.58 12.50
C HIS A 165 13.56 2.66 11.43
N GLU A 166 13.98 2.43 10.19
CA GLU A 166 13.68 3.34 9.07
C GLU A 166 12.19 3.32 8.74
N LEU A 167 11.57 2.14 8.71
CA LEU A 167 10.13 1.99 8.51
C LEU A 167 9.32 2.81 9.52
N LEU A 168 9.67 2.68 10.81
CA LEU A 168 9.01 3.43 11.88
C LEU A 168 9.29 4.94 11.76
N ALA A 169 10.50 5.35 11.42
CA ALA A 169 10.86 6.77 11.25
C ALA A 169 10.08 7.41 10.08
N VAL A 170 10.03 6.76 8.92
CA VAL A 170 9.27 7.22 7.74
C VAL A 170 7.77 7.27 8.07
N LEU A 171 7.27 6.28 8.78
CA LEU A 171 5.87 6.26 9.18
C LEU A 171 5.54 7.40 10.15
N ALA A 172 6.38 7.65 11.16
CA ALA A 172 6.21 8.75 12.10
C ALA A 172 6.20 10.12 11.39
N GLU A 173 7.13 10.33 10.46
CA GLU A 173 7.18 11.54 9.62
C GLU A 173 5.88 11.70 8.83
N THR A 174 5.43 10.62 8.18
CA THR A 174 4.20 10.62 7.39
C THR A 174 2.99 10.97 8.25
N VAL A 175 2.83 10.33 9.42
CA VAL A 175 1.71 10.63 10.33
C VAL A 175 1.73 12.08 10.80
N ARG A 176 2.92 12.64 11.12
CA ARG A 176 3.05 14.06 11.49
C ARG A 176 2.61 14.97 10.35
N HIS A 177 3.07 14.69 9.14
CA HIS A 177 2.73 15.48 7.96
C HIS A 177 1.22 15.47 7.68
N GLU A 178 0.61 14.29 7.63
CA GLU A 178 -0.84 14.15 7.40
C GLU A 178 -1.66 14.82 8.51
N THR A 179 -1.20 14.74 9.77
CA THR A 179 -1.85 15.43 10.90
C THR A 179 -1.80 16.95 10.72
N ALA A 180 -0.64 17.48 10.32
CA ALA A 180 -0.48 18.92 10.10
C ALA A 180 -1.34 19.44 8.93
N LEU A 181 -1.42 18.67 7.84
CA LEU A 181 -2.31 18.96 6.71
C LEU A 181 -3.78 18.99 7.15
N LEU A 182 -4.22 17.97 7.86
CA LEU A 182 -5.59 17.86 8.36
C LEU A 182 -5.97 19.05 9.24
N ILE A 183 -5.10 19.43 10.17
CA ILE A 183 -5.32 20.58 11.07
C ILE A 183 -5.37 21.90 10.26
N LYS A 184 -4.47 22.07 9.30
CA LYS A 184 -4.34 23.33 8.54
C LYS A 184 -5.47 23.53 7.54
N THR A 185 -5.90 22.47 6.87
CA THR A 185 -6.82 22.58 5.72
C THR A 185 -8.25 22.18 6.06
N GLY A 186 -8.48 21.48 7.18
CA GLY A 186 -9.74 20.79 7.44
C GLY A 186 -10.08 19.75 6.37
N ALA A 187 -9.16 19.54 5.43
CA ALA A 187 -9.36 18.68 4.28
C ALA A 187 -8.83 17.28 4.57
N TYR A 188 -9.73 16.33 4.60
CA TYR A 188 -9.49 14.90 4.64
C TYR A 188 -9.70 14.34 3.23
N ALA A 189 -8.87 14.74 2.30
CA ALA A 189 -9.00 14.40 0.88
C ALA A 189 -9.00 12.88 0.59
N PHE A 190 -8.56 12.07 1.55
CA PHE A 190 -8.27 10.66 1.32
C PHE A 190 -9.07 9.67 2.18
N LEU A 191 -10.14 10.11 2.86
CA LEU A 191 -10.89 9.19 3.72
C LEU A 191 -11.86 8.30 2.93
N PRO A 192 -11.97 7.01 3.28
CA PRO A 192 -12.99 6.14 2.73
C PRO A 192 -14.38 6.73 2.97
N GLY A 193 -15.12 6.99 1.91
CA GLY A 193 -16.45 7.60 1.96
C GLY A 193 -16.52 9.06 1.52
N ASN A 194 -15.41 9.74 1.27
CA ASN A 194 -15.44 11.03 0.60
C ASN A 194 -15.74 10.83 -0.90
N PRO A 195 -16.84 11.43 -1.44
CA PRO A 195 -17.18 11.31 -2.87
C PRO A 195 -16.09 11.85 -3.81
N GLY A 196 -15.14 12.65 -3.30
CA GLY A 196 -13.98 13.13 -4.05
C GLY A 196 -12.81 12.13 -4.11
N ALA A 197 -12.75 11.16 -3.20
CA ALA A 197 -11.79 10.06 -3.22
C ALA A 197 -12.27 8.94 -4.16
N ARG A 198 -12.76 9.31 -5.32
CA ARG A 198 -13.05 8.31 -6.36
C ARG A 198 -11.72 7.73 -6.79
N PHE A 199 -11.65 6.41 -6.73
CA PHE A 199 -10.64 5.60 -7.38
C PHE A 199 -10.23 6.27 -8.69
N SER A 200 -8.91 6.49 -8.87
CA SER A 200 -8.38 6.74 -10.19
C SER A 200 -8.96 5.66 -11.09
N ARG A 201 -9.72 6.08 -12.09
CA ARG A 201 -10.20 5.19 -13.14
C ARG A 201 -8.97 4.88 -13.97
N ASN A 202 -8.32 3.79 -13.63
CA ASN A 202 -7.41 3.12 -14.53
C ASN A 202 -8.11 1.87 -15.04
#